data_25c11f61f56668bba0c050f52286db0f
#
_entry.id   25c11f61f56668bba0c050f52286db0f
#
_cell.length_a   1.000
_cell.length_b   1.000
_cell.length_c   1.000
_cell.angle_alpha   90.00
_cell.angle_beta   90.00
_cell.angle_gamma   90.00
#
_symmetry.space_group_name_H-M   'P 1'
#
loop_
_entity.id
_entity.type
_entity.pdbx_description
1 polymer ?
#
loop_
_entity_poly.entity_id
_entity_poly.type
_entity_poly.pdbx_seq_one_letter_code
_entity_poly.pdbx_strand_id
1 'polypeptide(L)' 'MIYELKIKFELNPIPKYIKFESELNLQELLKKINEVQGWINVTNIKNELYSFYLPEIKYYRIVAIG' A
#
# COMPACT_ATOMS: atom_id res chain seq x y z
N MET A 1 -7.19 -3.54 12.43
CA MET A 1 -6.00 -4.37 12.25
C MET A 1 -4.90 -3.55 11.59
N ILE A 2 -3.66 -3.77 11.96
CA ILE A 2 -2.52 -3.06 11.40
C ILE A 2 -1.89 -3.91 10.30
N TYR A 3 -1.63 -3.28 9.17
CA TYR A 3 -1.01 -3.89 8.01
C TYR A 3 0.29 -3.20 7.66
N GLU A 4 1.17 -3.93 6.99
CA GLU A 4 2.36 -3.34 6.39
C GLU A 4 2.26 -3.49 4.88
N LEU A 5 2.38 -2.38 4.17
CA LEU A 5 2.42 -2.32 2.73
C LEU A 5 3.87 -2.15 2.28
N LYS A 6 4.36 -3.10 1.49
CA LYS A 6 5.66 -2.99 0.84
C LYS A 6 5.44 -2.65 -0.63
N ILE A 7 6.07 -1.58 -1.09
CA ILE A 7 5.95 -1.13 -2.48
C ILE A 7 7.33 -1.12 -3.11
N LYS A 8 7.46 -1.78 -4.25
CA LYS A 8 8.68 -1.76 -5.08
C LYS A 8 8.36 -1.00 -6.37
N PHE A 9 9.10 0.08 -6.60
CA PHE A 9 8.99 0.87 -7.83
C PHE A 9 9.92 0.34 -8.92
N GLU A 10 9.57 0.57 -10.18
CA GLU A 10 10.34 0.07 -11.32
C GLU A 10 11.77 0.59 -11.34
N LEU A 11 11.97 1.86 -11.04
CA LEU A 11 13.27 2.52 -11.17
C LEU A 11 14.02 2.68 -9.84
N ASN A 12 13.39 2.37 -8.72
CA ASN A 12 14.02 2.52 -7.41
C ASN A 12 14.32 1.15 -6.83
N PRO A 13 15.62 0.81 -6.58
CA PRO A 13 15.99 -0.50 -6.04
C PRO A 13 15.55 -0.70 -4.59
N ILE A 14 15.27 0.37 -3.84
CA ILE A 14 14.93 0.29 -2.43
C ILE A 14 13.41 0.29 -2.28
N PRO A 15 12.80 -0.77 -1.73
CA PRO A 15 11.36 -0.80 -1.49
C PRO A 15 10.95 0.16 -0.39
N LYS A 16 9.71 0.63 -0.45
CA LYS A 16 9.12 1.47 0.58
C LYS A 16 8.18 0.65 1.44
N TYR A 17 8.20 0.89 2.76
CA TYR A 17 7.35 0.20 3.72
C TYR A 17 6.45 1.21 4.41
N ILE A 18 5.14 0.92 4.48
CA ILE A 18 4.16 1.79 5.13
C ILE A 18 3.29 0.93 6.02
N LYS A 19 3.19 1.31 7.29
CA LYS A 19 2.27 0.69 8.23
C LYS A 19 0.99 1.52 8.27
N PHE A 20 -0.14 0.86 8.11
CA PHE A 20 -1.44 1.53 8.14
C PHE A 20 -2.46 0.67 8.87
N GLU A 21 -3.51 1.31 9.35
CA GLU A 21 -4.61 0.64 10.04
C GLU A 21 -5.84 0.61 9.14
N SER A 22 -6.54 -0.52 9.13
CA SER A 22 -7.77 -0.68 8.36
C SER A 22 -8.70 -1.69 9.04
N GLU A 23 -9.99 -1.49 8.87
CA GLU A 23 -11.00 -2.45 9.30
C GLU A 23 -11.26 -3.52 8.24
N LEU A 24 -10.74 -3.33 7.03
CA LEU A 24 -10.90 -4.28 5.94
C LEU A 24 -9.95 -5.48 6.13
N ASN A 25 -10.36 -6.65 5.67
CA ASN A 25 -9.46 -7.81 5.63
C ASN A 25 -8.54 -7.75 4.40
N LEU A 26 -7.58 -8.68 4.32
CA LEU A 26 -6.60 -8.70 3.22
C LEU A 26 -7.24 -8.80 1.84
N GLN A 27 -8.26 -9.64 1.71
CA GLN A 27 -8.93 -9.82 0.42
C GLN A 27 -9.66 -8.56 -0.03
N GLU A 28 -10.32 -7.89 0.90
CA GLU A 28 -10.99 -6.62 0.63
C GLU A 28 -10.01 -5.52 0.26
N LEU A 29 -8.85 -5.47 0.94
CA LEU A 29 -7.79 -4.51 0.62
C LEU A 29 -7.22 -4.75 -0.77
N LEU A 30 -6.94 -6.00 -1.12
CA LEU A 30 -6.45 -6.34 -2.46
C LEU A 30 -7.45 -5.97 -3.54
N LYS A 31 -8.73 -6.26 -3.31
CA LYS A 31 -9.78 -5.90 -4.25
C LYS A 31 -9.84 -4.39 -4.45
N LYS A 32 -9.77 -3.63 -3.36
CA LYS A 32 -9.82 -2.18 -3.42
C LYS A 32 -8.65 -1.61 -4.21
N ILE A 33 -7.45 -2.11 -3.98
CA ILE A 33 -6.26 -1.65 -4.70
C ILE A 33 -6.35 -2.01 -6.18
N ASN A 34 -6.83 -3.20 -6.50
CA ASN A 34 -6.97 -3.65 -7.89
C ASN A 34 -8.02 -2.86 -8.68
N GLU A 35 -8.97 -2.24 -8.00
CA GLU A 35 -10.01 -1.41 -8.63
C GLU A 35 -9.54 0.02 -8.88
N VAL A 36 -8.45 0.45 -8.24
CA VAL A 36 -7.93 1.81 -8.38
C VAL A 36 -7.13 1.94 -9.66
N GLN A 37 -7.30 3.07 -10.35
CA GLN A 37 -6.50 3.42 -11.53
C GLN A 37 -5.76 4.72 -11.26
N GLY A 38 -4.49 4.77 -11.65
CA GLY A 38 -3.67 5.96 -11.48
C GLY A 38 -3.04 6.04 -10.10
N TRP A 39 -3.56 6.91 -9.23
CA TRP A 39 -2.97 7.17 -7.93
C TRP A 39 -3.67 6.41 -6.81
N ILE A 40 -2.91 5.88 -5.88
CA ILE A 40 -3.41 5.32 -4.63
C ILE A 40 -2.95 6.17 -3.45
N ASN A 41 -3.85 6.44 -2.51
CA ASN A 41 -3.56 7.22 -1.31
C ASN A 41 -3.59 6.32 -0.09
N VAL A 42 -2.55 6.42 0.74
CA VAL A 42 -2.43 5.63 1.97
C VAL A 42 -2.06 6.55 3.11
N THR A 43 -2.81 6.47 4.21
CA THR A 43 -2.48 7.19 5.44
C THR A 43 -1.82 6.20 6.40
N ASN A 44 -0.60 6.51 6.85
CA ASN A 44 0.12 5.63 7.77
C ASN A 44 -0.37 5.78 9.22
N ILE A 45 0.17 4.98 10.13
CA ILE A 45 -0.24 5.01 11.54
C ILE A 45 0.16 6.30 12.25
N LYS A 46 1.05 7.11 11.66
CA LYS A 46 1.45 8.43 12.17
C LYS A 46 0.61 9.55 11.58
N ASN A 47 -0.46 9.22 10.86
CA ASN A 47 -1.36 10.17 10.20
C ASN A 47 -0.68 10.98 9.09
N GLU A 48 0.31 10.39 8.43
CA GLU A 48 0.94 10.97 7.24
C GLU A 48 0.30 10.37 6.00
N LEU A 49 -0.01 11.22 5.02
CA LEU A 49 -0.64 10.79 3.77
C LEU A 49 0.42 10.56 2.70
N TYR A 50 0.39 9.39 2.10
CA TYR A 50 1.25 9.03 0.95
C TYR A 50 0.39 8.82 -0.28
N SER A 51 0.89 9.28 -1.42
CA SER A 51 0.25 9.06 -2.73
C SER A 51 1.24 8.37 -3.66
N PHE A 52 0.81 7.29 -4.30
CA PHE A 52 1.66 6.52 -5.21
C PHE A 52 1.00 6.41 -6.58
N TYR A 53 1.82 6.50 -7.63
CA TYR A 53 1.35 6.32 -8.99
C TYR A 53 1.46 4.84 -9.37
N LEU A 54 0.33 4.16 -9.50
CA LEU A 54 0.29 2.72 -9.72
C LEU A 54 1.11 2.23 -10.92
N PRO A 55 1.08 2.90 -12.09
CA PRO A 55 1.87 2.45 -13.23
C PRO A 55 3.39 2.39 -13.01
N GLU A 56 3.91 3.10 -12.00
CA GLU A 56 5.32 3.06 -11.65
C GLU A 56 5.67 1.97 -10.65
N ILE A 57 4.67 1.26 -10.13
CA ILE A 57 4.87 0.20 -9.14
C ILE A 57 5.10 -1.12 -9.85
N LYS A 58 6.25 -1.75 -9.56
CA LYS A 58 6.58 -3.06 -10.09
C LYS A 58 5.78 -4.15 -9.39
N TYR A 59 5.75 -4.11 -8.05
CA TYR A 59 4.89 -4.99 -7.25
C TYR A 59 4.64 -4.36 -5.89
N TYR A 60 3.62 -4.85 -5.22
CA TYR A 60 3.35 -4.51 -3.82
C TYR A 60 2.96 -5.77 -3.05
N ARG A 61 3.11 -5.70 -1.73
CA ARG A 61 2.72 -6.78 -0.83
C ARG A 61 2.08 -6.18 0.42
N ILE A 62 0.98 -6.77 0.88
CA ILE A 62 0.32 -6.38 2.11
C ILE A 62 0.36 -7.55 3.07
N VAL A 63 0.81 -7.31 4.30
CA VAL A 63 0.85 -8.31 5.37
C VAL A 63 0.14 -7.77 6.58
N ALA A 64 -0.61 -8.65 7.27
CA ALA A 64 -1.22 -8.30 8.54
C ALA A 64 -0.16 -8.46 9.64
N ILE A 65 0.05 -7.43 10.44
CA ILE A 65 1.08 -7.42 11.50
C ILE A 65 0.52 -7.17 12.89
N GLY A 66 -0.76 -6.93 13.02
CA GLY A 66 -1.31 -6.73 14.35
C GLY A 66 -2.79 -6.52 14.41
#